data_40f594f75cedc2121a321ffbbe5b6ab1
#
_entry.id   40f594f75cedc2121a321ffbbe5b6ab1
#
_cell.length_a   1.000
_cell.length_b   1.000
_cell.length_c   1.000
_cell.angle_alpha   90.00
_cell.angle_beta   90.00
_cell.angle_gamma   90.00
#
_symmetry.space_group_name_H-M   'P 1'
#
loop_
_entity.id
_entity.type
_entity.pdbx_description
1 polymer ?
#
loop_
_entity_poly.entity_id
_entity_poly.type
_entity_poly.pdbx_seq_one_letter_code
_entity_poly.pdbx_strand_id
1 'polypeptide(L)'
;MKKSLAVLALAGFAATAITTGAAAAAEVVGNPKAAPAKIEMCIGCHGIPHYKTGFPEVYQVPMIGGQSAKYIESALKAYRKGERKHPSMVGIAKSLSDQDIADVAAYYALQTPANAKR
;
A
#
# COMPACT_ATOMS: atom_id res chain seq x y z
N MET A 1 -59.65 -53.35 16.32
CA MET A 1 -58.40 -53.30 15.54
C MET A 1 -58.30 -51.90 14.90
N LYS A 2 -57.59 -50.99 15.50
CA LYS A 2 -57.45 -49.61 15.01
C LYS A 2 -55.99 -49.40 14.64
N LYS A 3 -55.70 -49.21 13.33
CA LYS A 3 -54.36 -48.93 12.81
C LYS A 3 -54.15 -47.43 12.81
N SER A 4 -53.27 -46.95 13.65
CA SER A 4 -52.85 -45.56 13.66
C SER A 4 -51.74 -45.34 12.66
N LEU A 5 -51.94 -44.50 11.62
CA LEU A 5 -50.90 -44.01 10.73
C LEU A 5 -50.23 -42.82 11.38
N ALA A 6 -48.94 -42.97 11.64
CA ALA A 6 -48.08 -41.84 12.03
C ALA A 6 -47.54 -41.15 10.75
N VAL A 7 -47.88 -39.88 10.55
CA VAL A 7 -47.34 -39.03 9.49
C VAL A 7 -46.08 -38.38 10.01
N LEU A 8 -44.91 -38.77 9.46
CA LEU A 8 -43.66 -38.06 9.70
C LEU A 8 -43.62 -36.82 8.78
N ALA A 9 -43.65 -35.65 9.36
CA ALA A 9 -43.38 -34.40 8.71
C ALA A 9 -41.86 -34.18 8.68
N LEU A 10 -41.24 -34.31 7.49
CA LEU A 10 -39.88 -33.85 7.28
C LEU A 10 -39.84 -32.31 7.12
N ALA A 11 -39.37 -31.63 8.13
CA ALA A 11 -39.05 -30.20 8.03
C ALA A 11 -37.70 -30.01 7.29
N GLY A 12 -37.76 -29.60 6.04
CA GLY A 12 -36.58 -29.25 5.25
C GLY A 12 -35.98 -27.92 5.74
N PHE A 13 -34.79 -27.97 6.29
CA PHE A 13 -34.02 -26.80 6.66
C PHE A 13 -33.28 -26.30 5.38
N ALA A 14 -33.79 -25.25 4.74
CA ALA A 14 -33.11 -24.59 3.65
C ALA A 14 -31.95 -23.73 4.24
N ALA A 15 -30.72 -24.22 4.14
CA ALA A 15 -29.54 -23.45 4.47
C ALA A 15 -29.27 -22.42 3.38
N THR A 16 -29.62 -21.16 3.63
CA THR A 16 -29.21 -20.03 2.77
C THR A 16 -27.74 -19.74 3.01
N ALA A 17 -26.88 -20.15 2.06
CA ALA A 17 -25.48 -19.77 2.03
C ALA A 17 -25.37 -18.27 1.72
N ILE A 18 -25.05 -17.48 2.73
CA ILE A 18 -24.69 -16.05 2.55
C ILE A 18 -23.26 -16.02 2.01
N THR A 19 -23.10 -15.87 0.70
CA THR A 19 -21.81 -15.57 0.09
C THR A 19 -21.44 -14.13 0.40
N THR A 20 -20.64 -13.91 1.44
CA THR A 20 -19.98 -12.62 1.67
C THR A 20 -18.93 -12.42 0.59
N GLY A 21 -19.30 -11.78 -0.50
CA GLY A 21 -18.37 -11.32 -1.52
C GLY A 21 -17.45 -10.28 -0.87
N ALA A 22 -16.19 -10.66 -0.60
CA ALA A 22 -15.17 -9.69 -0.27
C ALA A 22 -15.00 -8.79 -1.50
N ALA A 23 -15.47 -7.54 -1.40
CA ALA A 23 -15.17 -6.52 -2.40
C ALA A 23 -13.65 -6.34 -2.44
N ALA A 24 -12.99 -6.89 -3.43
CA ALA A 24 -11.60 -6.60 -3.70
C ALA A 24 -11.50 -5.09 -3.95
N ALA A 25 -10.80 -4.37 -3.07
CA ALA A 25 -10.50 -2.97 -3.31
C ALA A 25 -9.78 -2.87 -4.66
N ALA A 26 -10.32 -2.07 -5.57
CA ALA A 26 -9.71 -1.88 -6.87
C ALA A 26 -8.25 -1.45 -6.70
N GLU A 27 -7.33 -2.16 -7.35
CA GLU A 27 -5.91 -1.83 -7.29
C GLU A 27 -5.69 -0.47 -7.95
N VAL A 28 -5.13 0.47 -7.20
CA VAL A 28 -4.86 1.82 -7.68
C VAL A 28 -3.67 1.76 -8.63
N VAL A 29 -3.89 2.10 -9.90
CA VAL A 29 -2.80 2.11 -10.90
C VAL A 29 -2.04 3.42 -10.80
N GLY A 30 -0.71 3.34 -10.60
CA GLY A 30 0.17 4.50 -10.50
C GLY A 30 0.46 5.13 -11.87
N ASN A 31 0.42 6.47 -11.91
CA ASN A 31 0.81 7.26 -13.06
C ASN A 31 2.16 7.97 -12.79
N PRO A 32 3.28 7.48 -13.35
CA PRO A 32 4.60 8.08 -13.09
C PRO A 32 4.72 9.53 -13.59
N LYS A 33 3.88 9.96 -14.53
CA LYS A 33 3.87 11.35 -15.04
C LYS A 33 3.22 12.33 -14.06
N ALA A 34 2.39 11.85 -13.15
CA ALA A 34 1.76 12.66 -12.10
C ALA A 34 2.68 12.85 -10.87
N ALA A 35 3.72 12.03 -10.73
CA ALA A 35 4.60 12.04 -9.58
C ALA A 35 5.49 13.31 -9.42
N PRO A 36 5.97 14.02 -10.49
CA PRO A 36 6.90 15.13 -10.33
C PRO A 36 6.49 16.20 -9.31
N ALA A 37 5.21 16.51 -9.23
CA ALA A 37 4.68 17.47 -8.25
C ALA A 37 4.65 16.94 -6.80
N LYS A 38 4.85 15.64 -6.61
CA LYS A 38 4.71 14.93 -5.33
C LYS A 38 6.05 14.47 -4.74
N ILE A 39 7.07 14.31 -5.60
CA ILE A 39 8.36 13.74 -5.19
C ILE A 39 9.34 14.77 -4.61
N GLU A 40 9.03 16.06 -4.61
CA GLU A 40 9.93 17.09 -4.09
C GLU A 40 10.31 16.85 -2.64
N MET A 41 9.34 16.40 -1.83
CA MET A 41 9.58 16.01 -0.45
C MET A 41 10.40 14.72 -0.30
N CYS A 42 10.52 13.94 -1.36
CA CYS A 42 11.28 12.68 -1.38
C CYS A 42 12.72 12.92 -1.85
N ILE A 43 12.87 13.67 -2.96
CA ILE A 43 14.14 13.84 -3.65
C ILE A 43 15.18 14.60 -2.80
N GLY A 44 14.74 15.49 -1.91
CA GLY A 44 15.59 16.22 -0.98
C GLY A 44 16.39 15.36 -0.01
N CYS A 45 15.92 14.11 0.19
CA CYS A 45 16.62 13.13 1.02
C CYS A 45 17.03 11.91 0.19
N HIS A 46 16.10 11.30 -0.52
CA HIS A 46 16.32 10.06 -1.28
C HIS A 46 17.01 10.24 -2.63
N GLY A 47 17.18 11.48 -3.10
CA GLY A 47 17.89 11.81 -4.33
C GLY A 47 19.39 12.13 -4.15
N ILE A 48 19.89 12.18 -2.91
CA ILE A 48 21.27 12.56 -2.60
C ILE A 48 22.07 11.32 -2.20
N PRO A 49 23.09 10.92 -2.96
CA PRO A 49 23.92 9.78 -2.60
C PRO A 49 24.59 9.98 -1.22
N HIS A 50 24.56 8.93 -0.41
CA HIS A 50 25.17 8.89 0.93
C HIS A 50 24.64 9.95 1.91
N TYR A 51 23.47 10.53 1.64
CA TYR A 51 22.85 11.50 2.54
C TYR A 51 22.55 10.88 3.92
N LYS A 52 22.89 11.60 4.97
CA LYS A 52 22.59 11.22 6.34
C LYS A 52 21.73 12.29 6.99
N THR A 53 20.63 11.88 7.60
CA THR A 53 19.83 12.73 8.45
C THR A 53 20.31 12.63 9.90
N GLY A 54 20.21 13.73 10.66
CA GLY A 54 20.55 13.75 12.08
C GLY A 54 19.32 13.58 13.01
N PHE A 55 18.12 13.46 12.45
CA PHE A 55 16.89 13.35 13.23
C PHE A 55 16.01 12.17 12.72
N PRO A 56 15.44 11.35 13.60
CA PRO A 56 15.56 11.34 15.08
C PRO A 56 16.91 10.84 15.60
N GLU A 57 17.71 10.26 14.75
CA GLU A 57 19.05 9.75 14.96
C GLU A 57 19.85 9.82 13.66
N VAL A 58 21.15 9.64 13.73
CA VAL A 58 22.00 9.61 12.52
C VAL A 58 21.65 8.38 11.71
N TYR A 59 21.01 8.59 10.57
CA TYR A 59 20.54 7.53 9.69
C TYR A 59 20.92 7.81 8.24
N GLN A 60 21.51 6.83 7.56
CA GLN A 60 21.76 6.96 6.12
C GLN A 60 20.48 6.73 5.35
N VAL A 61 20.06 7.75 4.62
CA VAL A 61 18.85 7.69 3.79
C VAL A 61 19.08 6.80 2.58
N PRO A 62 18.25 5.78 2.34
CA PRO A 62 18.41 4.92 1.19
C PRO A 62 18.06 5.63 -0.13
N MET A 63 18.81 5.38 -1.17
CA MET A 63 18.39 5.68 -2.54
C MET A 63 17.26 4.73 -2.92
N ILE A 64 16.16 5.26 -3.45
CA ILE A 64 14.96 4.46 -3.78
C ILE A 64 14.69 4.33 -5.28
N GLY A 65 15.48 4.99 -6.10
CA GLY A 65 15.41 4.86 -7.56
C GLY A 65 15.70 3.42 -8.01
N GLY A 66 14.86 2.87 -8.87
CA GLY A 66 14.95 1.49 -9.34
C GLY A 66 14.38 0.44 -8.41
N GLN A 67 13.82 0.83 -7.26
CA GLN A 67 13.13 -0.09 -6.34
C GLN A 67 11.78 -0.49 -6.94
N SER A 68 11.29 -1.71 -6.63
CA SER A 68 10.00 -2.16 -7.15
C SER A 68 8.85 -1.28 -6.65
N ALA A 69 7.90 -0.96 -7.54
CA ALA A 69 6.71 -0.16 -7.19
C ALA A 69 5.95 -0.79 -6.03
N LYS A 70 5.76 -2.10 -6.06
CA LYS A 70 5.06 -2.85 -5.01
C LYS A 70 5.70 -2.67 -3.63
N TYR A 71 7.04 -2.70 -3.59
CA TYR A 71 7.77 -2.48 -2.33
C TYR A 71 7.60 -1.05 -1.82
N ILE A 72 7.74 -0.05 -2.70
CA ILE A 72 7.59 1.36 -2.33
C ILE A 72 6.18 1.62 -1.79
N GLU A 73 5.15 1.14 -2.48
CA GLU A 73 3.77 1.24 -2.02
C GLU A 73 3.56 0.63 -0.64
N SER A 74 4.03 -0.62 -0.46
CA SER A 74 3.89 -1.34 0.80
C SER A 74 4.62 -0.61 1.93
N ALA A 75 5.82 -0.10 1.67
CA ALA A 75 6.60 0.64 2.65
C ALA A 75 5.92 1.96 3.06
N LEU A 76 5.42 2.74 2.10
CA LEU A 76 4.71 3.99 2.39
C LEU A 76 3.39 3.75 3.14
N LYS A 77 2.63 2.72 2.74
CA LYS A 77 1.41 2.32 3.47
C LYS A 77 1.72 1.87 4.89
N ALA A 78 2.82 1.14 5.11
CA ALA A 78 3.24 0.72 6.44
C ALA A 78 3.68 1.90 7.32
N TYR A 79 4.38 2.89 6.76
CA TYR A 79 4.69 4.14 7.48
C TYR A 79 3.42 4.93 7.82
N ARG A 80 2.49 5.06 6.89
CA ARG A 80 1.22 5.77 7.10
C ARG A 80 0.38 5.15 8.23
N LYS A 81 0.38 3.81 8.31
CA LYS A 81 -0.29 3.05 9.37
C LYS A 81 0.47 3.03 10.70
N GLY A 82 1.75 3.43 10.73
CA GLY A 82 2.59 3.34 11.91
C GLY A 82 3.18 1.95 12.16
N GLU A 83 3.06 1.02 11.22
CA GLU A 83 3.69 -0.31 11.25
C GLU A 83 5.21 -0.21 11.09
N ARG A 84 5.68 0.77 10.29
CA ARG A 84 7.10 1.16 10.23
C ARG A 84 7.31 2.46 11.00
N LYS A 85 8.38 2.49 11.82
CA LYS A 85 8.65 3.60 12.74
C LYS A 85 9.85 4.40 12.25
N HIS A 86 9.60 5.51 11.60
CA HIS A 86 10.58 6.56 11.32
C HIS A 86 9.82 7.89 11.26
N PRO A 87 9.97 8.79 12.23
CA PRO A 87 9.12 9.99 12.37
C PRO A 87 8.98 10.81 11.10
N SER A 88 10.07 11.09 10.39
CA SER A 88 10.02 11.85 9.13
C SER A 88 9.20 11.12 8.06
N MET A 89 9.42 9.80 7.90
CA MET A 89 8.69 9.02 6.90
C MET A 89 7.21 8.83 7.25
N VAL A 90 6.88 8.70 8.54
CA VAL A 90 5.49 8.65 9.01
C VAL A 90 4.78 9.96 8.67
N GLY A 91 5.43 11.12 8.90
CA GLY A 91 4.88 12.44 8.56
C GLY A 91 4.60 12.57 7.07
N ILE A 92 5.58 12.23 6.22
CA ILE A 92 5.44 12.25 4.76
C ILE A 92 4.35 11.30 4.29
N ALA A 93 4.37 10.04 4.73
CA ALA A 93 3.41 9.04 4.27
C ALA A 93 1.96 9.36 4.66
N LYS A 94 1.74 10.04 5.78
CA LYS A 94 0.40 10.50 6.21
C LYS A 94 -0.17 11.61 5.31
N SER A 95 0.67 12.38 4.62
CA SER A 95 0.22 13.43 3.70
C SER A 95 -0.15 12.90 2.30
N LEU A 96 0.14 11.63 2.00
CA LEU A 96 -0.09 11.04 0.69
C LEU A 96 -1.41 10.26 0.65
N SER A 97 -2.18 10.45 -0.43
CA SER A 97 -3.33 9.60 -0.77
C SER A 97 -2.85 8.24 -1.32
N ASP A 98 -3.77 7.30 -1.52
CA ASP A 98 -3.44 6.02 -2.16
C ASP A 98 -2.97 6.21 -3.61
N GLN A 99 -3.56 7.17 -4.33
CA GLN A 99 -3.13 7.52 -5.68
C GLN A 99 -1.73 8.14 -5.68
N ASP A 100 -1.43 9.04 -4.74
CA ASP A 100 -0.10 9.63 -4.63
C ASP A 100 0.97 8.58 -4.36
N ILE A 101 0.68 7.63 -3.48
CA ILE A 101 1.58 6.50 -3.17
C ILE A 101 1.83 5.67 -4.43
N ALA A 102 0.79 5.33 -5.19
CA ALA A 102 0.92 4.56 -6.42
C ALA A 102 1.72 5.32 -7.50
N ASP A 103 1.46 6.62 -7.67
CA ASP A 103 2.16 7.46 -8.64
C ASP A 103 3.65 7.59 -8.32
N VAL A 104 3.98 7.87 -7.06
CA VAL A 104 5.36 7.96 -6.57
C VAL A 104 6.08 6.61 -6.73
N ALA A 105 5.42 5.52 -6.39
CA ALA A 105 5.98 4.18 -6.53
C ALA A 105 6.28 3.84 -7.99
N ALA A 106 5.35 4.13 -8.90
CA ALA A 106 5.54 3.93 -10.34
C ALA A 106 6.69 4.78 -10.89
N TYR A 107 6.82 6.03 -10.43
CA TYR A 107 7.89 6.93 -10.85
C TYR A 107 9.27 6.39 -10.44
N TYR A 108 9.45 6.05 -9.16
CA TYR A 108 10.75 5.57 -8.69
C TYR A 108 11.12 4.20 -9.26
N ALA A 109 10.14 3.33 -9.52
CA ALA A 109 10.39 2.03 -10.15
C ALA A 109 10.97 2.15 -11.57
N LEU A 110 10.68 3.23 -12.28
CA LEU A 110 11.24 3.52 -13.63
C LEU A 110 12.61 4.21 -13.59
N GLN A 111 13.10 4.59 -12.42
CA GLN A 111 14.40 5.22 -12.29
C GLN A 111 15.51 4.20 -12.51
N THR A 112 16.51 4.59 -13.27
CA THR A 112 17.75 3.84 -13.44
C THR A 112 18.92 4.74 -13.04
N PRO A 113 20.12 4.22 -12.81
CA PRO A 113 21.30 5.07 -12.56
C PRO A 113 21.53 6.13 -13.64
N ALA A 114 21.11 5.87 -14.88
CA ALA A 114 21.27 6.77 -16.01
C ALA A 114 20.24 7.92 -16.03
N ASN A 115 19.02 7.70 -15.50
CA ASN A 115 17.93 8.68 -15.53
C ASN A 115 17.47 9.15 -14.14
N ALA A 116 18.10 8.69 -13.08
CA ALA A 116 17.81 9.14 -11.73
C ALA A 116 18.10 10.65 -11.63
N LYS A 117 17.07 11.45 -11.37
CA LYS A 117 17.23 12.87 -11.08
C LYS A 117 17.95 12.99 -9.73
N ARG A 118 19.09 13.62 -9.76
CA ARG A 118 19.88 14.02 -8.60
C ARG A 118 19.43 15.40 -8.14
#